data_adb264764d81cf92cfd2595ae8df5fe5
#
_entry.id   adb264764d81cf92cfd2595ae8df5fe5
#
_cell.length_a   1.000
_cell.length_b   1.000
_cell.length_c   1.000
_cell.angle_alpha   90.00
_cell.angle_beta   90.00
_cell.angle_gamma   90.00
#
_symmetry.space_group_name_H-M   'P 1'
#
loop_
_entity.id
_entity.type
_entity.pdbx_description
1 polymer ?
#
loop_
_entity_poly.entity_id
_entity_poly.type
_entity_poly.pdbx_seq_one_letter_code
_entity_poly.pdbx_strand_id
1 'polypeptide(L)'
;MPKGYWIGHVTIDDAETYKLYQEANAAPFKEYGAKFLVRGGPQEVREGEMRARSVVLEFPSIEAAYACYESDAYQAAKAIRDAVSAGDIAIVEGYDPT
;
A
#
# COMPACT_ATOMS: atom_id res chain seq x y z
N MET A 1 21.59 -3.54 -1.76
CA MET A 1 20.61 -2.82 -2.57
C MET A 1 19.47 -2.36 -1.69
N PRO A 2 19.09 -1.09 -1.75
CA PRO A 2 17.95 -0.62 -0.97
C PRO A 2 16.67 -1.28 -1.43
N LYS A 3 15.75 -1.44 -0.50
CA LYS A 3 14.42 -1.95 -0.80
C LYS A 3 13.52 -0.79 -1.21
N GLY A 4 12.36 -1.11 -1.75
CA GLY A 4 11.34 -0.11 -2.05
C GLY A 4 10.16 -0.27 -1.12
N TYR A 5 9.47 0.83 -0.84
CA TYR A 5 8.33 0.82 0.08
C TYR A 5 7.15 1.57 -0.52
N TRP A 6 5.97 1.05 -0.22
CA TRP A 6 4.74 1.83 -0.39
C TRP A 6 4.35 2.27 1.02
N ILE A 7 4.14 3.56 1.19
CA ILE A 7 3.65 4.11 2.45
C ILE A 7 2.31 4.75 2.15
N GLY A 8 1.25 4.24 2.77
CA GLY A 8 -0.09 4.71 2.49
C GLY A 8 -0.86 5.06 3.75
N HIS A 9 -1.71 6.09 3.63
CA HIS A 9 -2.65 6.49 4.67
C HIS A 9 -4.02 6.54 4.02
N VAL A 10 -4.99 5.85 4.60
CA VAL A 10 -6.28 5.60 3.93
C VAL A 10 -7.45 5.89 4.86
N THR A 11 -8.50 6.48 4.29
CA THR A 11 -9.81 6.58 4.90
C THR A 11 -10.73 5.65 4.13
N ILE A 12 -11.35 4.69 4.81
CA ILE A 12 -12.23 3.70 4.18
C ILE A 12 -13.68 4.10 4.43
N ASP A 13 -14.45 4.27 3.34
CA ASP A 13 -15.86 4.66 3.43
C ASP A 13 -16.79 3.44 3.45
N ASP A 14 -16.38 2.34 2.82
CA ASP A 14 -17.17 1.11 2.77
C ASP A 14 -16.24 -0.09 2.97
N ALA A 15 -16.19 -0.58 4.21
CA ALA A 15 -15.30 -1.67 4.58
C ALA A 15 -15.60 -2.98 3.85
N GLU A 16 -16.87 -3.26 3.57
CA GLU A 16 -17.25 -4.48 2.88
C GLU A 16 -16.70 -4.50 1.46
N THR A 17 -16.86 -3.40 0.72
CA THR A 17 -16.33 -3.30 -0.64
C THR A 17 -14.81 -3.23 -0.63
N TYR A 18 -14.23 -2.59 0.38
CA TYR A 18 -12.77 -2.51 0.50
C TYR A 18 -12.12 -3.89 0.62
N LYS A 19 -12.84 -4.87 1.19
CA LYS A 19 -12.34 -6.25 1.25
C LYS A 19 -12.12 -6.84 -0.14
N LEU A 20 -12.94 -6.45 -1.11
CA LEU A 20 -12.75 -6.90 -2.49
C LEU A 20 -11.44 -6.38 -3.06
N TYR A 21 -11.05 -5.15 -2.71
CA TYR A 21 -9.75 -4.62 -3.07
C TYR A 21 -8.62 -5.45 -2.43
N GLN A 22 -8.76 -5.79 -1.14
CA GLN A 22 -7.74 -6.59 -0.44
C GLN A 22 -7.60 -7.98 -1.05
N GLU A 23 -8.69 -8.58 -1.51
CA GLU A 23 -8.64 -9.87 -2.21
C GLU A 23 -7.97 -9.73 -3.58
N ALA A 24 -8.31 -8.67 -4.30
CA ALA A 24 -7.77 -8.44 -5.64
C ALA A 24 -6.29 -8.09 -5.62
N ASN A 25 -5.79 -7.41 -4.58
CA ASN A 25 -4.38 -7.02 -4.53
C ASN A 25 -3.44 -8.15 -4.13
N ALA A 26 -3.95 -9.27 -3.64
CA ALA A 26 -3.12 -10.38 -3.17
C ALA A 26 -2.22 -10.94 -4.27
N ALA A 27 -2.76 -11.12 -5.47
CA ALA A 27 -2.00 -11.69 -6.59
C ALA A 27 -0.85 -10.79 -7.05
N PRO A 28 -1.07 -9.49 -7.35
CA PRO A 28 0.06 -8.64 -7.75
C PRO A 28 1.07 -8.44 -6.63
N PHE A 29 0.64 -8.36 -5.37
CA PHE A 29 1.60 -8.25 -4.27
C PHE A 29 2.49 -9.49 -4.18
N LYS A 30 1.91 -10.67 -4.34
CA LYS A 30 2.69 -11.90 -4.34
C LYS A 30 3.66 -11.95 -5.52
N GLU A 31 3.20 -11.56 -6.70
CA GLU A 31 4.02 -11.58 -7.92
C GLU A 31 5.25 -10.70 -7.80
N TYR A 32 5.12 -9.52 -7.21
CA TYR A 32 6.22 -8.55 -7.11
C TYR A 32 6.98 -8.62 -5.79
N GLY A 33 6.67 -9.61 -4.96
CA GLY A 33 7.41 -9.85 -3.73
C GLY A 33 7.11 -8.87 -2.60
N ALA A 34 5.91 -8.30 -2.60
CA ALA A 34 5.50 -7.36 -1.56
C ALA A 34 5.30 -8.07 -0.22
N LYS A 35 5.64 -7.37 0.85
CA LYS A 35 5.51 -7.86 2.21
C LYS A 35 4.90 -6.76 3.06
N PHE A 36 3.80 -7.05 3.73
CA PHE A 36 3.20 -6.07 4.65
C PHE A 36 4.06 -5.94 5.90
N LEU A 37 4.46 -4.73 6.22
CA LEU A 37 5.13 -4.40 7.48
C LEU A 37 4.16 -3.74 8.45
N VAL A 38 3.23 -2.95 7.92
CA VAL A 38 2.13 -2.34 8.67
C VAL A 38 0.88 -2.54 7.84
N ARG A 39 -0.18 -3.02 8.45
CA ARG A 39 -1.41 -3.30 7.71
C ARG A 39 -2.63 -2.88 8.54
N GLY A 40 -2.74 -1.58 8.74
CA GLY A 40 -3.91 -1.03 9.44
C GLY A 40 -4.00 -1.38 10.91
N GLY A 41 -2.85 -1.59 11.57
CA GLY A 41 -2.84 -1.83 13.01
C GLY A 41 -3.25 -0.58 13.79
N PRO A 42 -3.50 -0.72 15.09
CA PRO A 42 -3.84 0.43 15.93
C PRO A 42 -2.76 1.50 15.82
N GLN A 43 -3.18 2.74 15.71
CA GLN A 43 -2.23 3.85 15.65
C GLN A 43 -2.67 5.01 16.53
N GLU A 44 -1.70 5.80 16.94
CA GLU A 44 -1.92 7.02 17.70
C GLU A 44 -1.13 8.13 17.01
N VAL A 45 -1.84 9.10 16.43
CA VAL A 45 -1.21 10.24 15.80
C VAL A 45 -0.70 11.19 16.88
N ARG A 46 0.59 11.44 16.91
CA ARG A 46 1.23 12.30 17.92
C ARG A 46 1.32 13.75 17.48
N GLU A 47 1.47 13.98 16.20
CA GLU A 47 1.58 15.32 15.65
C GLU A 47 0.88 15.39 14.32
N GLY A 48 0.20 16.50 14.06
CA GLY A 48 -0.48 16.73 12.81
C GLY A 48 -1.76 15.94 12.67
N GLU A 49 -2.21 15.82 11.44
CA GLU A 49 -3.43 15.10 11.09
C GLU A 49 -3.11 14.01 10.09
N MET A 50 -3.66 12.82 10.30
CA MET A 50 -3.48 11.68 9.41
C MET A 50 -4.79 10.94 9.25
N ARG A 51 -4.91 10.22 8.13
CA ARG A 51 -6.04 9.32 7.93
C ARG A 51 -5.94 8.16 8.91
N ALA A 52 -7.08 7.51 9.18
CA ALA A 52 -7.19 6.54 10.27
C ALA A 52 -6.37 5.27 10.08
N ARG A 53 -6.09 4.89 8.83
CA ARG A 53 -5.41 3.63 8.53
C ARG A 53 -4.06 3.86 7.88
N SER A 54 -3.02 3.25 8.42
CA SER A 54 -1.68 3.31 7.83
C SER A 54 -1.26 1.93 7.33
N VAL A 55 -0.64 1.89 6.16
CA VAL A 55 -0.18 0.66 5.52
C VAL A 55 1.24 0.88 5.03
N VAL A 56 2.13 -0.08 5.29
CA VAL A 56 3.49 -0.06 4.75
C VAL A 56 3.77 -1.41 4.12
N LEU A 57 4.17 -1.39 2.86
CA LEU A 57 4.59 -2.57 2.11
C LEU A 57 6.06 -2.45 1.77
N GLU A 58 6.77 -3.57 1.88
CA GLU A 58 8.17 -3.64 1.50
C GLU A 58 8.30 -4.49 0.24
N PHE A 59 9.08 -4.01 -0.71
CA PHE A 59 9.39 -4.72 -1.96
C PHE A 59 10.89 -4.98 -2.03
N PRO A 60 11.33 -6.01 -2.77
CA PRO A 60 12.77 -6.31 -2.88
C PRO A 60 13.60 -5.15 -3.43
N SER A 61 12.98 -4.26 -4.21
CA SER A 61 13.65 -3.11 -4.81
C SER A 61 12.65 -2.02 -5.10
N ILE A 62 13.14 -0.81 -5.33
CA ILE A 62 12.27 0.30 -5.74
C ILE A 62 11.64 0.02 -7.11
N GLU A 63 12.38 -0.65 -8.01
CA GLU A 63 11.86 -1.03 -9.33
C GLU A 63 10.66 -1.96 -9.19
N ALA A 64 10.73 -2.93 -8.30
CA ALA A 64 9.60 -3.85 -8.04
C ALA A 64 8.40 -3.10 -7.47
N ALA A 65 8.64 -2.13 -6.59
CA ALA A 65 7.56 -1.32 -6.03
C ALA A 65 6.83 -0.53 -7.10
N TYR A 66 7.56 0.10 -8.02
CA TYR A 66 6.95 0.81 -9.14
C TYR A 66 6.24 -0.14 -10.10
N ALA A 67 6.89 -1.26 -10.45
CA ALA A 67 6.32 -2.22 -11.41
C ALA A 67 4.99 -2.79 -10.89
N CYS A 68 4.92 -3.08 -9.60
CA CYS A 68 3.68 -3.57 -9.00
C CYS A 68 2.57 -2.53 -9.12
N TYR A 69 2.85 -1.29 -8.79
CA TYR A 69 1.85 -0.23 -8.85
C TYR A 69 1.32 -0.04 -10.27
N GLU A 70 2.22 -0.09 -11.25
CA GLU A 70 1.89 0.15 -12.66
C GLU A 70 1.33 -1.09 -13.37
N SER A 71 1.32 -2.25 -12.71
CA SER A 71 0.81 -3.48 -13.31
C SER A 71 -0.70 -3.40 -13.56
N ASP A 72 -1.15 -4.06 -14.61
CA ASP A 72 -2.58 -4.11 -14.94
C ASP A 72 -3.38 -4.71 -13.80
N ALA A 73 -2.85 -5.75 -13.17
CA ALA A 73 -3.53 -6.44 -12.06
C ALA A 73 -3.73 -5.50 -10.87
N TYR A 74 -2.70 -4.73 -10.50
CA TYR A 74 -2.86 -3.80 -9.38
C TYR A 74 -3.77 -2.64 -9.74
N GLN A 75 -3.67 -2.11 -10.96
CA GLN A 75 -4.54 -1.01 -11.39
C GLN A 75 -6.02 -1.43 -11.39
N ALA A 76 -6.31 -2.69 -11.72
CA ALA A 76 -7.68 -3.21 -11.62
C ALA A 76 -8.13 -3.28 -10.16
N ALA A 77 -7.26 -3.71 -9.25
CA ALA A 77 -7.57 -3.72 -7.81
C ALA A 77 -7.80 -2.29 -7.29
N LYS A 78 -6.93 -1.36 -7.71
CA LYS A 78 -7.01 0.04 -7.32
C LYS A 78 -8.36 0.67 -7.69
N ALA A 79 -8.91 0.30 -8.84
CA ALA A 79 -10.21 0.81 -9.27
C ALA A 79 -11.32 0.48 -8.26
N ILE A 80 -11.25 -0.70 -7.63
CA ILE A 80 -12.20 -1.08 -6.57
C ILE A 80 -12.03 -0.17 -5.37
N ARG A 81 -10.78 0.03 -4.95
CA ARG A 81 -10.45 0.87 -3.79
C ARG A 81 -10.85 2.33 -3.97
N ASP A 82 -10.62 2.87 -5.16
CA ASP A 82 -10.86 4.29 -5.44
C ASP A 82 -12.34 4.68 -5.27
N ALA A 83 -13.25 3.74 -5.49
CA ALA A 83 -14.69 3.99 -5.37
C ALA A 83 -15.15 4.12 -3.91
N VAL A 84 -14.41 3.53 -2.95
CA VAL A 84 -14.87 3.39 -1.56
C VAL A 84 -13.87 3.89 -0.53
N SER A 85 -12.83 4.60 -0.98
CA SER A 85 -11.82 5.10 -0.06
C SER A 85 -11.14 6.34 -0.63
N ALA A 86 -10.46 7.06 0.25
CA ALA A 86 -9.58 8.15 -0.14
C ALA A 86 -8.25 7.92 0.57
N GLY A 87 -7.16 8.24 -0.09
CA GLY A 87 -5.87 8.00 0.53
C GLY A 87 -4.73 8.69 -0.16
N ASP A 88 -3.61 8.67 0.54
CA ASP A 88 -2.34 9.18 0.06
C ASP A 88 -1.36 8.02 0.06
N ILE A 89 -0.66 7.81 -1.05
CA ILE A 89 0.31 6.74 -1.19
C ILE A 89 1.60 7.34 -1.77
N ALA A 90 2.73 6.97 -1.19
CA ALA A 90 4.03 7.32 -1.73
C ALA A 90 4.83 6.05 -1.96
N ILE A 91 5.62 6.03 -3.02
CA ILE A 91 6.58 4.96 -3.28
C ILE A 91 7.94 5.55 -2.95
N VAL A 92 8.64 4.95 -1.98
CA VAL A 92 9.84 5.54 -1.39
C VAL A 92 10.96 4.51 -1.40
N GLU A 93 12.15 4.95 -1.80
CA GLU A 93 13.33 4.09 -1.72
C GLU A 93 13.78 3.95 -0.27
N GLY A 94 14.14 2.74 0.13
CA GLY A 94 14.61 2.46 1.47
C GLY A 94 15.95 3.10 1.76
N TYR A 95 16.20 3.37 3.02
CA TYR A 95 17.48 3.88 3.48
C TYR A 95 18.47 2.73 3.61
N ASP A 96 19.64 2.90 3.04
CA ASP A 96 20.74 1.93 3.17
C ASP A 96 21.82 2.56 4.02
N PRO A 97 21.97 2.15 5.28
CA PRO A 97 22.91 2.80 6.20
C PRO A 97 24.38 2.44 6.00
N THR A 98 24.73 1.56 5.06
CA THR A 98 26.12 1.13 4.85
C THR A 98 26.98 2.14 4.14
#